data_048e539a4930ab901e9593f2721d1ab4
#
_entry.id   048e539a4930ab901e9593f2721d1ab4
#
_cell.length_a   1.000
_cell.length_b   1.000
_cell.length_c   1.000
_cell.angle_alpha   90.00
_cell.angle_beta   90.00
_cell.angle_gamma   90.00
#
_symmetry.space_group_name_H-M   'P 1'
#
loop_
_entity.id
_entity.type
_entity.pdbx_description
1 polymer ?
#
loop_
_entity_poly.entity_id
_entity_poly.type
_entity_poly.pdbx_seq_one_letter_code
_entity_poly.pdbx_strand_id
1 'polypeptide(L)'
;MSTAHETSAAQKITFAKAINTGLRRAMERDPKVMLMGEDIGALGGVFRVTDGLAKDFGTDRVVDTPLAESGIIGTAIGLAMRGYRPVCEIQFDGFIFPGFDQITTQLSKMHYRSRGRLNLPIVIRVPFGGGIGAVEHHSESPEVLFAHTAGLRVVSPATPADAHVMIQQAIASPDPVMFFEPKGRYWEKGEVDTTSDPLAPSAGALLDSARILRPGTDVTLVAHGPTVATALKVAESAAAEGHSIEVVDLRAISPLDVTTVAESVRRTGRCVVVHEAPVLYGTGAEVAARITEECFYHLEAPVLRVGGFHSPYPVAKLEHEYLPGLDRVLDAVDRVLAH
;
A
#
# COMPACT_ATOMS: atom_id res chain seq x y z
N MET A 1 17.75 -40.42 4.63
CA MET A 1 18.39 -39.12 4.27
C MET A 1 17.47 -38.03 4.78
N SER A 2 17.86 -37.39 5.88
CA SER A 2 17.10 -36.34 6.54
C SER A 2 17.28 -35.05 5.75
N THR A 3 16.24 -34.58 5.11
CA THR A 3 16.19 -33.21 4.52
C THR A 3 16.12 -32.24 5.69
N ALA A 4 17.27 -31.67 6.04
CA ALA A 4 17.31 -30.52 6.91
C ALA A 4 16.47 -29.40 6.27
N HIS A 5 15.34 -29.05 6.86
CA HIS A 5 14.70 -27.77 6.63
C HIS A 5 15.70 -26.70 7.13
N GLU A 6 16.39 -26.04 6.22
CA GLU A 6 17.05 -24.77 6.53
C GLU A 6 15.95 -23.84 7.02
N THR A 7 15.92 -23.60 8.32
CA THR A 7 15.12 -22.54 8.91
C THR A 7 15.62 -21.23 8.37
N SER A 8 14.87 -20.65 7.43
CA SER A 8 15.09 -19.30 6.93
C SER A 8 15.21 -18.35 8.13
N ALA A 9 16.38 -17.77 8.34
CA ALA A 9 16.60 -16.82 9.41
C ALA A 9 15.91 -15.50 9.04
N ALA A 10 14.71 -15.25 9.58
CA ALA A 10 14.05 -13.97 9.45
C ALA A 10 14.98 -12.86 9.98
N GLN A 11 15.09 -11.76 9.23
CA GLN A 11 15.91 -10.60 9.58
C GLN A 11 15.03 -9.47 10.08
N LYS A 12 15.41 -8.87 11.20
CA LYS A 12 14.71 -7.68 11.70
C LYS A 12 15.25 -6.42 11.01
N ILE A 13 14.57 -5.97 9.97
CA ILE A 13 14.96 -4.83 9.15
C ILE A 13 13.87 -3.75 9.12
N THR A 14 14.24 -2.53 8.71
CA THR A 14 13.28 -1.42 8.56
C THR A 14 12.40 -1.64 7.33
N PHE A 15 11.24 -0.97 7.31
CA PHE A 15 10.33 -0.99 6.17
C PHE A 15 11.02 -0.52 4.87
N ALA A 16 11.76 0.61 4.92
CA ALA A 16 12.55 1.08 3.78
C ALA A 16 13.58 0.04 3.32
N LYS A 17 14.28 -0.64 4.26
CA LYS A 17 15.24 -1.69 3.92
C LYS A 17 14.56 -2.93 3.35
N ALA A 18 13.35 -3.25 3.78
CA ALA A 18 12.56 -4.36 3.24
C ALA A 18 12.22 -4.13 1.76
N ILE A 19 11.80 -2.90 1.40
CA ILE A 19 11.60 -2.52 -0.02
C ILE A 19 12.93 -2.58 -0.78
N ASN A 20 14.00 -1.98 -0.25
CA ASN A 20 15.33 -2.03 -0.88
C ASN A 20 15.77 -3.46 -1.21
N THR A 21 15.62 -4.37 -0.25
CA THR A 21 15.98 -5.78 -0.44
C THR A 21 15.07 -6.46 -1.48
N GLY A 22 13.78 -6.13 -1.50
CA GLY A 22 12.84 -6.63 -2.52
C GLY A 22 13.20 -6.15 -3.92
N LEU A 23 13.52 -4.85 -4.08
CA LEU A 23 13.98 -4.27 -5.34
C LEU A 23 15.26 -4.96 -5.82
N ARG A 24 16.24 -5.12 -4.93
CA ARG A 24 17.50 -5.82 -5.22
C ARG A 24 17.25 -7.21 -5.78
N ARG A 25 16.44 -8.02 -5.10
CA ARG A 25 16.13 -9.40 -5.53
C ARG A 25 15.40 -9.44 -6.88
N ALA A 26 14.49 -8.51 -7.12
CA ALA A 26 13.83 -8.40 -8.42
C ALA A 26 14.83 -8.07 -9.54
N MET A 27 15.76 -7.14 -9.29
CA MET A 27 16.82 -6.78 -10.24
C MET A 27 17.83 -7.90 -10.49
N GLU A 28 18.14 -8.70 -9.47
CA GLU A 28 18.99 -9.89 -9.59
C GLU A 28 18.32 -10.99 -10.43
N ARG A 29 17.01 -11.16 -10.26
CA ARG A 29 16.21 -12.18 -10.95
C ARG A 29 15.98 -11.85 -12.42
N ASP A 30 15.75 -10.58 -12.75
CA ASP A 30 15.39 -10.16 -14.10
C ASP A 30 16.22 -8.92 -14.54
N PRO A 31 17.10 -9.07 -15.56
CA PRO A 31 17.89 -7.96 -16.09
C PRO A 31 17.08 -6.85 -16.76
N LYS A 32 15.78 -7.10 -17.03
CA LYS A 32 14.85 -6.12 -17.60
C LYS A 32 14.24 -5.19 -16.54
N VAL A 33 14.37 -5.50 -15.26
CA VAL A 33 13.95 -4.61 -14.17
C VAL A 33 14.92 -3.44 -14.09
N MET A 34 14.39 -2.23 -14.14
CA MET A 34 15.14 -0.98 -13.99
C MET A 34 14.40 0.01 -13.10
N LEU A 35 15.16 0.77 -12.33
CA LEU A 35 14.63 1.81 -11.46
C LEU A 35 14.86 3.17 -12.12
N MET A 36 13.88 4.06 -12.02
CA MET A 36 13.99 5.43 -12.52
C MET A 36 13.23 6.41 -11.64
N GLY A 37 13.79 7.57 -11.45
CA GLY A 37 13.23 8.61 -10.58
C GLY A 37 14.27 9.66 -10.24
N GLU A 38 13.88 10.64 -9.47
CA GLU A 38 14.73 11.74 -9.07
C GLU A 38 15.57 11.36 -7.85
N ASP A 39 16.88 11.61 -7.91
CA ASP A 39 17.87 11.37 -6.84
C ASP A 39 17.95 9.91 -6.36
N ILE A 40 17.46 8.95 -7.12
CA ILE A 40 17.43 7.52 -6.72
C ILE A 40 18.76 6.80 -6.92
N GLY A 41 19.66 7.35 -7.73
CA GLY A 41 20.97 6.78 -8.08
C GLY A 41 22.01 7.01 -6.99
N ALA A 42 22.79 8.07 -7.13
CA ALA A 42 23.92 8.36 -6.22
C ALA A 42 23.44 8.67 -4.78
N LEU A 43 22.34 9.39 -4.63
CA LEU A 43 21.76 9.72 -3.33
C LEU A 43 21.06 8.51 -2.68
N GLY A 44 20.49 7.60 -3.45
CA GLY A 44 19.73 6.45 -2.95
C GLY A 44 18.29 6.78 -2.56
N GLY A 45 17.73 7.85 -3.14
CA GLY A 45 16.39 8.38 -2.85
C GLY A 45 16.32 9.23 -1.57
N VAL A 46 15.31 10.07 -1.47
CA VAL A 46 15.08 10.97 -0.32
C VAL A 46 14.98 10.17 0.99
N PHE A 47 14.32 9.03 0.96
CA PHE A 47 14.15 8.12 2.10
C PHE A 47 15.12 6.93 2.11
N ARG A 48 16.17 6.97 1.27
CA ARG A 48 17.21 5.93 1.18
C ARG A 48 16.69 4.53 0.79
N VAL A 49 15.55 4.47 0.12
CA VAL A 49 14.97 3.19 -0.30
C VAL A 49 15.81 2.51 -1.38
N THR A 50 16.45 3.28 -2.27
CA THR A 50 17.30 2.76 -3.35
C THR A 50 18.80 2.79 -3.04
N ASP A 51 19.18 3.07 -1.79
CA ASP A 51 20.58 3.16 -1.37
C ASP A 51 21.39 1.90 -1.75
N GLY A 52 22.56 2.12 -2.35
CA GLY A 52 23.48 1.08 -2.80
C GLY A 52 23.11 0.40 -4.12
N LEU A 53 21.87 0.54 -4.64
CA LEU A 53 21.45 -0.17 -5.85
C LEU A 53 22.20 0.34 -7.11
N ALA A 54 22.40 1.64 -7.26
CA ALA A 54 23.16 2.19 -8.39
C ALA A 54 24.61 1.72 -8.42
N LYS A 55 25.24 1.56 -7.24
CA LYS A 55 26.58 1.03 -7.12
C LYS A 55 26.68 -0.42 -7.61
N ASP A 56 25.66 -1.23 -7.30
CA ASP A 56 25.70 -2.68 -7.53
C ASP A 56 25.18 -3.07 -8.93
N PHE A 57 24.22 -2.32 -9.48
CA PHE A 57 23.56 -2.62 -10.77
C PHE A 57 23.94 -1.66 -11.90
N GLY A 58 24.63 -0.56 -11.59
CA GLY A 58 25.02 0.46 -12.57
C GLY A 58 23.94 1.50 -12.84
N THR A 59 24.37 2.64 -13.40
CA THR A 59 23.52 3.80 -13.69
C THR A 59 22.58 3.57 -14.87
N ASP A 60 22.84 2.57 -15.71
CA ASP A 60 21.93 2.18 -16.79
C ASP A 60 20.68 1.46 -16.30
N ARG A 61 20.73 0.91 -15.08
CA ARG A 61 19.60 0.20 -14.47
C ARG A 61 19.00 0.92 -13.26
N VAL A 62 19.71 1.89 -12.69
CA VAL A 62 19.23 2.79 -11.63
C VAL A 62 19.49 4.21 -12.12
N VAL A 63 18.47 4.79 -12.73
CA VAL A 63 18.57 6.00 -13.53
C VAL A 63 18.07 7.19 -12.75
N ASP A 64 18.96 8.16 -12.48
CA ASP A 64 18.54 9.49 -12.04
C ASP A 64 17.92 10.24 -13.22
N THR A 65 16.67 10.63 -13.07
CA THR A 65 15.94 11.37 -14.10
C THR A 65 15.95 12.87 -13.81
N PRO A 66 15.75 13.71 -14.84
CA PRO A 66 15.35 15.10 -14.60
C PRO A 66 14.06 15.18 -13.80
N LEU A 67 13.84 16.32 -13.10
CA LEU A 67 12.61 16.64 -12.38
C LEU A 67 11.48 16.88 -13.39
N ALA A 68 10.78 15.81 -13.75
CA ALA A 68 9.68 15.83 -14.71
C ALA A 68 8.86 14.53 -14.61
N GLU A 69 7.94 14.44 -13.66
CA GLU A 69 7.19 13.21 -13.36
C GLU A 69 6.37 12.72 -14.55
N SER A 70 5.81 13.63 -15.35
CA SER A 70 5.17 13.27 -16.62
C SER A 70 6.13 12.60 -17.61
N GLY A 71 7.38 13.08 -17.66
CA GLY A 71 8.46 12.50 -18.46
C GLY A 71 8.90 11.13 -17.92
N ILE A 72 8.99 10.97 -16.61
CA ILE A 72 9.34 9.69 -15.95
C ILE A 72 8.30 8.63 -16.36
N ILE A 73 7.03 8.89 -16.14
CA ILE A 73 5.94 7.94 -16.46
C ILE A 73 5.83 7.70 -17.97
N GLY A 74 5.91 8.76 -18.78
CA GLY A 74 5.86 8.64 -20.25
C GLY A 74 7.00 7.77 -20.80
N THR A 75 8.22 7.95 -20.29
CA THR A 75 9.38 7.13 -20.65
C THR A 75 9.20 5.68 -20.19
N ALA A 76 8.70 5.46 -18.98
CA ALA A 76 8.43 4.12 -18.46
C ALA A 76 7.44 3.34 -19.34
N ILE A 77 6.39 4.01 -19.85
CA ILE A 77 5.45 3.39 -20.81
C ILE A 77 6.21 2.90 -22.06
N GLY A 78 7.06 3.73 -22.64
CA GLY A 78 7.86 3.37 -23.81
C GLY A 78 8.82 2.21 -23.53
N LEU A 79 9.47 2.20 -22.37
CA LEU A 79 10.36 1.12 -21.94
C LEU A 79 9.61 -0.20 -21.72
N ALA A 80 8.43 -0.17 -21.11
CA ALA A 80 7.59 -1.35 -20.92
C ALA A 80 7.13 -1.94 -22.28
N MET A 81 6.79 -1.09 -23.24
CA MET A 81 6.48 -1.53 -24.62
C MET A 81 7.68 -2.20 -25.31
N ARG A 82 8.90 -1.93 -24.86
CA ARG A 82 10.14 -2.58 -25.32
C ARG A 82 10.53 -3.82 -24.50
N GLY A 83 9.69 -4.23 -23.55
CA GLY A 83 9.88 -5.43 -22.75
C GLY A 83 10.70 -5.22 -21.47
N TYR A 84 10.95 -3.98 -21.06
CA TYR A 84 11.50 -3.68 -19.74
C TYR A 84 10.41 -3.72 -18.67
N ARG A 85 10.86 -3.75 -17.39
CA ARG A 85 10.01 -3.66 -16.20
C ARG A 85 10.42 -2.44 -15.37
N PRO A 86 9.93 -1.24 -15.74
CA PRO A 86 10.29 -0.02 -15.04
C PRO A 86 9.64 0.03 -13.66
N VAL A 87 10.43 0.45 -12.67
CA VAL A 87 9.97 0.83 -11.34
C VAL A 87 10.28 2.32 -11.17
N CYS A 88 9.24 3.13 -11.25
CA CYS A 88 9.34 4.58 -11.11
C CYS A 88 9.19 4.97 -9.65
N GLU A 89 10.07 5.84 -9.13
CA GLU A 89 9.88 6.51 -7.84
C GLU A 89 9.41 7.93 -8.09
N ILE A 90 8.28 8.31 -7.48
CA ILE A 90 7.83 9.69 -7.33
C ILE A 90 8.18 10.08 -5.89
N GLN A 91 8.90 11.18 -5.68
CA GLN A 91 9.49 11.50 -4.37
C GLN A 91 8.46 11.68 -3.25
N PHE A 92 7.30 12.27 -3.55
CA PHE A 92 6.20 12.52 -2.62
C PHE A 92 4.85 12.45 -3.32
N ASP A 93 3.82 12.20 -2.52
CA ASP A 93 2.42 12.06 -2.96
C ASP A 93 1.91 13.25 -3.79
N GLY A 94 2.23 14.49 -3.39
CA GLY A 94 1.81 15.68 -4.13
C GLY A 94 2.51 15.85 -5.48
N PHE A 95 3.67 15.24 -5.68
CA PHE A 95 4.42 15.33 -6.94
C PHE A 95 3.94 14.33 -8.00
N ILE A 96 2.97 13.48 -7.68
CA ILE A 96 2.41 12.56 -8.66
C ILE A 96 1.48 13.27 -9.66
N PHE A 97 0.92 14.44 -9.30
CA PHE A 97 -0.09 15.12 -10.12
C PHE A 97 0.42 15.61 -11.47
N PRO A 98 1.67 16.07 -11.66
CA PRO A 98 2.22 16.32 -13.00
C PRO A 98 2.22 15.10 -13.92
N GLY A 99 2.34 13.88 -13.36
CA GLY A 99 2.27 12.62 -14.09
C GLY A 99 0.88 11.99 -14.17
N PHE A 100 -0.16 12.63 -13.62
CA PHE A 100 -1.50 12.06 -13.48
C PHE A 100 -2.12 11.68 -14.82
N ASP A 101 -1.99 12.51 -15.85
CA ASP A 101 -2.50 12.22 -17.19
C ASP A 101 -1.85 10.96 -17.77
N GLN A 102 -0.53 10.83 -17.69
CA GLN A 102 0.20 9.66 -18.19
C GLN A 102 -0.24 8.38 -17.49
N ILE A 103 -0.56 8.45 -16.19
CA ILE A 103 -1.02 7.29 -15.41
C ILE A 103 -2.47 6.95 -15.78
N THR A 104 -3.39 7.93 -15.69
CA THR A 104 -4.83 7.66 -15.74
C THR A 104 -5.40 7.60 -17.13
N THR A 105 -4.83 8.32 -18.12
CA THR A 105 -5.34 8.34 -19.49
C THR A 105 -4.52 7.53 -20.47
N GLN A 106 -3.23 7.30 -20.19
CA GLN A 106 -2.36 6.51 -21.06
C GLN A 106 -2.10 5.12 -20.47
N LEU A 107 -1.28 5.02 -19.41
CA LEU A 107 -0.83 3.75 -18.83
C LEU A 107 -1.99 2.80 -18.54
N SER A 108 -2.98 3.26 -17.80
CA SER A 108 -4.13 2.45 -17.37
C SER A 108 -5.00 1.93 -18.53
N LYS A 109 -5.02 2.61 -19.68
CA LYS A 109 -5.90 2.29 -20.81
C LYS A 109 -5.23 1.51 -21.93
N MET A 110 -3.91 1.44 -21.96
CA MET A 110 -3.15 0.87 -23.09
C MET A 110 -3.44 -0.61 -23.30
N HIS A 111 -3.56 -1.39 -22.23
CA HIS A 111 -3.94 -2.82 -22.34
C HIS A 111 -5.29 -2.99 -23.04
N TYR A 112 -6.30 -2.24 -22.60
CA TYR A 112 -7.64 -2.26 -23.21
C TYR A 112 -7.61 -1.76 -24.65
N ARG A 113 -7.00 -0.61 -24.93
CA ARG A 113 -6.90 -0.02 -26.28
C ARG A 113 -6.18 -0.94 -27.27
N SER A 114 -5.20 -1.69 -26.80
CA SER A 114 -4.46 -2.66 -27.62
C SER A 114 -5.19 -4.00 -27.78
N ARG A 115 -6.39 -4.15 -27.20
CA ARG A 115 -7.14 -5.42 -27.15
C ARG A 115 -6.33 -6.55 -26.51
N GLY A 116 -5.69 -6.26 -25.36
CA GLY A 116 -4.88 -7.23 -24.61
C GLY A 116 -3.50 -7.55 -25.19
N ARG A 117 -3.07 -6.88 -26.28
CA ARG A 117 -1.77 -7.17 -26.92
C ARG A 117 -0.57 -6.56 -26.19
N LEU A 118 -0.78 -5.49 -25.43
CA LEU A 118 0.26 -4.82 -24.65
C LEU A 118 0.02 -5.05 -23.17
N ASN A 119 0.99 -5.64 -22.51
CA ASN A 119 1.13 -5.60 -21.06
C ASN A 119 2.12 -4.49 -20.70
N LEU A 120 1.83 -3.76 -19.64
CA LEU A 120 2.67 -2.66 -19.18
C LEU A 120 3.06 -2.90 -17.72
N PRO A 121 4.06 -3.76 -17.48
CA PRO A 121 4.53 -4.13 -16.15
C PRO A 121 5.33 -2.98 -15.52
N ILE A 122 4.63 -1.93 -15.11
CA ILE A 122 5.21 -0.72 -14.52
C ILE A 122 4.78 -0.64 -13.07
N VAL A 123 5.73 -0.43 -12.17
CA VAL A 123 5.46 -0.10 -10.77
C VAL A 123 5.72 1.39 -10.56
N ILE A 124 4.76 2.10 -10.00
CA ILE A 124 4.91 3.49 -9.59
C ILE A 124 4.89 3.52 -8.07
N ARG A 125 6.06 3.74 -7.47
CA ARG A 125 6.26 3.86 -6.03
C ARG A 125 6.02 5.29 -5.61
N VAL A 126 5.21 5.47 -4.58
CA VAL A 126 4.83 6.80 -4.07
C VAL A 126 4.87 6.78 -2.55
N PRO A 127 5.83 7.45 -1.90
CA PRO A 127 5.73 7.75 -0.47
C PRO A 127 4.50 8.63 -0.21
N PHE A 128 3.61 8.21 0.69
CA PHE A 128 2.35 8.91 0.96
C PHE A 128 1.97 8.92 2.44
N GLY A 129 0.91 9.65 2.76
CA GLY A 129 0.36 9.73 4.11
C GLY A 129 1.12 10.68 5.03
N GLY A 130 0.61 10.87 6.22
CA GLY A 130 1.19 11.73 7.24
C GLY A 130 2.27 11.09 8.10
N GLY A 131 2.49 11.71 9.27
CA GLY A 131 3.37 11.18 10.31
C GLY A 131 4.82 11.64 10.24
N ILE A 132 5.17 12.59 9.36
CA ILE A 132 6.51 13.16 9.28
C ILE A 132 6.56 14.67 9.56
N GLY A 133 5.41 15.29 9.89
CA GLY A 133 5.33 16.72 10.18
C GLY A 133 5.56 17.61 8.96
N ALA A 134 5.26 17.13 7.77
CA ALA A 134 5.39 17.90 6.52
C ALA A 134 4.09 18.67 6.21
N VAL A 135 4.15 19.48 5.13
CA VAL A 135 2.99 20.23 4.63
C VAL A 135 2.15 19.37 3.68
N GLU A 136 1.01 19.89 3.18
CA GLU A 136 -0.01 19.16 2.43
C GLU A 136 0.53 18.33 1.27
N HIS A 137 1.31 18.91 0.34
CA HIS A 137 1.84 18.23 -0.84
C HIS A 137 2.96 17.19 -0.54
N HIS A 138 3.20 16.95 0.76
CA HIS A 138 4.11 15.91 1.24
C HIS A 138 3.43 14.98 2.26
N SER A 139 2.11 15.04 2.43
CA SER A 139 1.42 14.32 3.53
C SER A 139 0.01 13.86 3.18
N GLU A 140 -0.44 14.05 1.96
CA GLU A 140 -1.77 13.62 1.54
C GLU A 140 -1.82 12.13 1.22
N SER A 141 -3.05 11.62 1.06
CA SER A 141 -3.35 10.20 0.78
C SER A 141 -4.23 10.13 -0.47
N PRO A 142 -3.62 10.20 -1.69
CA PRO A 142 -4.34 10.29 -2.95
C PRO A 142 -4.72 8.92 -3.55
N GLU A 143 -4.56 7.82 -2.85
CA GLU A 143 -4.72 6.45 -3.35
C GLU A 143 -6.06 6.20 -4.03
N VAL A 144 -7.14 6.82 -3.55
CA VAL A 144 -8.49 6.63 -4.09
C VAL A 144 -8.65 7.16 -5.52
N LEU A 145 -7.89 8.20 -5.90
CA LEU A 145 -7.92 8.73 -7.26
C LEU A 145 -7.42 7.70 -8.29
N PHE A 146 -6.47 6.88 -7.88
CA PHE A 146 -5.91 5.81 -8.69
C PHE A 146 -6.75 4.53 -8.57
N ALA A 147 -7.31 4.23 -7.41
CA ALA A 147 -8.22 3.11 -7.21
C ALA A 147 -9.50 3.24 -8.06
N HIS A 148 -9.99 4.45 -8.26
CA HIS A 148 -11.11 4.73 -9.17
C HIS A 148 -10.74 4.57 -10.66
N THR A 149 -9.45 4.49 -10.99
CA THR A 149 -8.97 4.42 -12.38
C THR A 149 -8.88 2.97 -12.85
N ALA A 150 -9.82 2.54 -13.69
CA ALA A 150 -9.80 1.19 -14.26
C ALA A 150 -8.51 0.90 -15.05
N GLY A 151 -7.92 -0.27 -14.80
CA GLY A 151 -6.68 -0.72 -15.42
C GLY A 151 -5.43 -0.50 -14.56
N LEU A 152 -5.58 0.01 -13.33
CA LEU A 152 -4.52 0.10 -12.33
C LEU A 152 -4.78 -0.87 -11.17
N ARG A 153 -3.70 -1.45 -10.65
CA ARG A 153 -3.68 -2.03 -9.31
C ARG A 153 -3.20 -0.98 -8.33
N VAL A 154 -3.80 -0.89 -7.17
CA VAL A 154 -3.44 0.08 -6.13
C VAL A 154 -3.25 -0.67 -4.82
N VAL A 155 -2.04 -0.64 -4.30
CA VAL A 155 -1.66 -1.40 -3.10
C VAL A 155 -0.90 -0.53 -2.12
N SER A 156 -1.01 -0.86 -0.83
CA SER A 156 -0.25 -0.22 0.24
C SER A 156 0.11 -1.25 1.31
N PRO A 157 1.36 -1.73 1.36
CA PRO A 157 1.81 -2.62 2.42
C PRO A 157 1.81 -1.91 3.77
N ALA A 158 1.52 -2.66 4.84
CA ALA A 158 1.51 -2.13 6.19
C ALA A 158 2.67 -2.63 7.06
N THR A 159 3.37 -3.67 6.65
CA THR A 159 4.49 -4.27 7.41
C THR A 159 5.74 -4.39 6.55
N PRO A 160 6.95 -4.44 7.17
CA PRO A 160 8.18 -4.72 6.42
C PRO A 160 8.12 -6.04 5.64
N ALA A 161 7.51 -7.09 6.19
CA ALA A 161 7.36 -8.38 5.53
C ALA A 161 6.49 -8.26 4.27
N ASP A 162 5.31 -7.63 4.38
CA ASP A 162 4.44 -7.41 3.22
C ASP A 162 5.13 -6.51 2.19
N ALA A 163 5.80 -5.44 2.61
CA ALA A 163 6.52 -4.55 1.71
C ALA A 163 7.58 -5.28 0.87
N HIS A 164 8.35 -6.20 1.51
CA HIS A 164 9.36 -7.01 0.83
C HIS A 164 8.76 -7.94 -0.24
N VAL A 165 7.66 -8.61 0.09
CA VAL A 165 7.00 -9.57 -0.82
C VAL A 165 6.23 -8.82 -1.91
N MET A 166 5.40 -7.84 -1.51
CA MET A 166 4.50 -7.14 -2.42
C MET A 166 5.25 -6.35 -3.50
N ILE A 167 6.41 -5.73 -3.20
CA ILE A 167 7.17 -5.02 -4.23
C ILE A 167 7.69 -5.98 -5.32
N GLN A 168 8.09 -7.18 -4.96
CA GLN A 168 8.55 -8.18 -5.92
C GLN A 168 7.38 -8.75 -6.75
N GLN A 169 6.22 -8.99 -6.11
CA GLN A 169 4.99 -9.37 -6.81
C GLN A 169 4.50 -8.26 -7.76
N ALA A 170 4.58 -6.99 -7.33
CA ALA A 170 4.22 -5.85 -8.16
C ALA A 170 5.10 -5.75 -9.41
N ILE A 171 6.42 -5.95 -9.27
CA ILE A 171 7.36 -5.97 -10.40
C ILE A 171 7.08 -7.16 -11.35
N ALA A 172 6.68 -8.30 -10.81
CA ALA A 172 6.33 -9.48 -11.61
C ALA A 172 4.95 -9.38 -12.29
N SER A 173 4.06 -8.50 -11.80
CA SER A 173 2.73 -8.29 -12.37
C SER A 173 2.81 -7.90 -13.86
N PRO A 174 1.92 -8.41 -14.72
CA PRO A 174 1.80 -7.93 -16.09
C PRO A 174 1.08 -6.57 -16.19
N ASP A 175 0.36 -6.18 -15.14
CA ASP A 175 -0.43 -4.96 -15.06
C ASP A 175 0.30 -3.86 -14.31
N PRO A 176 0.00 -2.58 -14.58
CA PRO A 176 0.59 -1.46 -13.84
C PRO A 176 0.12 -1.43 -12.39
N VAL A 177 1.06 -1.17 -11.47
CA VAL A 177 0.83 -1.14 -10.03
C VAL A 177 1.22 0.21 -9.46
N MET A 178 0.26 0.88 -8.81
CA MET A 178 0.50 2.00 -7.91
C MET A 178 0.87 1.42 -6.53
N PHE A 179 2.09 1.65 -6.09
CA PHE A 179 2.64 1.09 -4.86
C PHE A 179 2.82 2.22 -3.84
N PHE A 180 1.82 2.41 -3.00
CA PHE A 180 1.78 3.48 -2.00
C PHE A 180 2.53 3.07 -0.74
N GLU A 181 3.60 3.78 -0.42
CA GLU A 181 4.50 3.50 0.69
C GLU A 181 4.20 4.41 1.88
N PRO A 182 3.75 3.88 3.02
CA PRO A 182 3.46 4.69 4.21
C PRO A 182 4.76 5.29 4.77
N LYS A 183 5.09 6.51 4.35
CA LYS A 183 6.40 7.13 4.63
C LYS A 183 6.68 7.37 6.12
N GLY A 184 5.66 7.64 6.91
CA GLY A 184 5.81 7.72 8.37
C GLY A 184 6.31 6.43 9.03
N ARG A 185 6.26 5.30 8.28
CA ARG A 185 6.65 3.97 8.77
C ARG A 185 7.98 3.46 8.21
N TYR A 186 8.68 4.21 7.38
CA TYR A 186 9.92 3.74 6.75
C TYR A 186 10.98 3.23 7.74
N TRP A 187 11.02 3.75 8.95
CA TRP A 187 12.00 3.38 9.97
C TRP A 187 11.50 2.31 10.95
N GLU A 188 10.25 1.91 10.85
CA GLU A 188 9.72 0.81 11.64
C GLU A 188 10.37 -0.51 11.25
N LYS A 189 10.74 -1.30 12.27
CA LYS A 189 11.41 -2.59 12.08
C LYS A 189 10.42 -3.74 12.26
N GLY A 190 10.57 -4.77 11.42
CA GLY A 190 9.84 -6.02 11.53
C GLY A 190 10.66 -7.20 11.03
N GLU A 191 10.21 -8.40 11.36
CA GLU A 191 10.77 -9.65 10.88
C GLU A 191 10.45 -9.82 9.39
N VAL A 192 11.47 -10.08 8.58
CA VAL A 192 11.34 -10.27 7.12
C VAL A 192 12.10 -11.53 6.71
N ASP A 193 11.41 -12.46 6.10
CA ASP A 193 12.05 -13.55 5.39
C ASP A 193 12.55 -13.05 4.02
N THR A 194 13.85 -12.88 3.92
CA THR A 194 14.51 -12.43 2.70
C THR A 194 14.96 -13.58 1.80
N THR A 195 14.69 -14.82 2.16
CA THR A 195 15.21 -16.01 1.46
C THR A 195 14.14 -16.75 0.65
N SER A 196 12.92 -16.80 1.14
CA SER A 196 11.80 -17.44 0.43
C SER A 196 11.49 -16.77 -0.91
N ASP A 197 10.97 -17.55 -1.86
CA ASP A 197 10.57 -17.00 -3.15
C ASP A 197 9.19 -16.32 -3.03
N PRO A 198 9.11 -14.99 -3.19
CA PRO A 198 7.86 -14.24 -3.07
C PRO A 198 6.88 -14.51 -4.23
N LEU A 199 7.34 -15.18 -5.30
CA LEU A 199 6.52 -15.55 -6.45
C LEU A 199 6.07 -17.02 -6.39
N ALA A 200 6.48 -17.77 -5.38
CA ALA A 200 5.99 -19.13 -5.18
C ALA A 200 4.50 -19.12 -4.78
N PRO A 201 3.71 -20.14 -5.16
CA PRO A 201 2.30 -20.24 -4.76
C PRO A 201 2.08 -20.15 -3.24
N SER A 202 3.06 -20.61 -2.45
CA SER A 202 3.03 -20.54 -0.98
C SER A 202 3.13 -19.12 -0.41
N ALA A 203 3.63 -18.16 -1.19
CA ALA A 203 3.68 -16.74 -0.78
C ALA A 203 2.31 -16.05 -0.77
N GLY A 204 1.32 -16.62 -1.48
CA GLY A 204 0.00 -16.04 -1.66
C GLY A 204 -0.02 -14.87 -2.66
N ALA A 205 -1.20 -14.45 -3.06
CA ALA A 205 -1.41 -13.32 -3.97
C ALA A 205 -1.65 -12.03 -3.19
N LEU A 206 -0.58 -11.42 -2.64
CA LEU A 206 -0.70 -10.29 -1.73
C LEU A 206 -1.26 -9.02 -2.40
N LEU A 207 -1.14 -8.91 -3.72
CA LEU A 207 -1.67 -7.77 -4.47
C LEU A 207 -3.20 -7.83 -4.68
N ASP A 208 -3.83 -8.95 -4.32
CA ASP A 208 -5.25 -9.20 -4.58
C ASP A 208 -6.01 -9.65 -3.32
N SER A 209 -5.34 -9.74 -2.16
CA SER A 209 -5.95 -10.32 -0.97
C SER A 209 -5.71 -9.49 0.29
N ALA A 210 -6.76 -9.33 1.06
CA ALA A 210 -6.69 -8.81 2.42
C ALA A 210 -6.11 -9.87 3.39
N ARG A 211 -5.78 -9.46 4.60
CA ARG A 211 -5.24 -10.33 5.64
C ARG A 211 -5.83 -10.01 7.00
N ILE A 212 -6.30 -11.03 7.70
CA ILE A 212 -6.64 -10.90 9.12
C ILE A 212 -5.32 -10.91 9.91
N LEU A 213 -4.99 -9.78 10.50
CA LEU A 213 -3.78 -9.61 11.33
C LEU A 213 -4.01 -10.01 12.77
N ARG A 214 -5.21 -9.79 13.26
CA ARG A 214 -5.65 -10.15 14.59
C ARG A 214 -7.06 -10.74 14.50
N PRO A 215 -7.32 -11.94 14.96
CA PRO A 215 -8.67 -12.48 15.04
C PRO A 215 -9.48 -11.76 16.12
N GLY A 216 -10.80 -11.70 15.95
CA GLY A 216 -11.73 -11.10 16.90
C GLY A 216 -13.17 -11.51 16.61
N THR A 217 -14.10 -11.19 17.54
CA THR A 217 -15.49 -11.63 17.49
C THR A 217 -16.52 -10.52 17.55
N ASP A 218 -16.16 -9.32 18.00
CA ASP A 218 -17.17 -8.29 18.34
C ASP A 218 -17.27 -7.19 17.28
N VAL A 219 -16.13 -6.78 16.68
CA VAL A 219 -16.07 -5.76 15.64
C VAL A 219 -14.99 -6.11 14.63
N THR A 220 -15.27 -5.93 13.34
CA THR A 220 -14.27 -5.93 12.27
C THR A 220 -13.75 -4.51 12.07
N LEU A 221 -12.45 -4.31 12.30
CA LEU A 221 -11.74 -3.05 12.05
C LEU A 221 -10.89 -3.19 10.79
N VAL A 222 -11.31 -2.53 9.71
CA VAL A 222 -10.65 -2.58 8.39
C VAL A 222 -9.70 -1.41 8.24
N ALA A 223 -8.47 -1.67 7.82
CA ALA A 223 -7.44 -0.67 7.61
C ALA A 223 -6.55 -1.00 6.41
N HIS A 224 -5.73 -0.05 5.97
CA HIS A 224 -4.65 -0.29 5.01
C HIS A 224 -3.46 0.64 5.29
N GLY A 225 -2.28 0.24 4.82
CA GLY A 225 -1.08 1.05 4.86
C GLY A 225 -0.79 1.63 6.25
N PRO A 226 -0.72 2.97 6.40
CA PRO A 226 -0.28 3.61 7.65
C PRO A 226 -1.24 3.36 8.82
N THR A 227 -2.54 3.21 8.57
CA THR A 227 -3.56 3.10 9.63
C THR A 227 -3.66 1.71 10.27
N VAL A 228 -3.03 0.69 9.69
CA VAL A 228 -3.01 -0.67 10.25
C VAL A 228 -2.39 -0.72 11.64
N ALA A 229 -1.32 0.06 11.89
CA ALA A 229 -0.71 0.13 13.21
C ALA A 229 -1.66 0.74 14.25
N THR A 230 -2.42 1.78 13.85
CA THR A 230 -3.46 2.37 14.71
C THR A 230 -4.56 1.36 15.00
N ALA A 231 -5.02 0.61 13.99
CA ALA A 231 -6.03 -0.43 14.16
C ALA A 231 -5.60 -1.53 15.15
N LEU A 232 -4.35 -1.96 15.10
CA LEU A 232 -3.81 -2.93 16.06
C LEU A 232 -3.77 -2.38 17.48
N LYS A 233 -3.35 -1.12 17.67
CA LYS A 233 -3.36 -0.45 18.99
C LYS A 233 -4.78 -0.29 19.54
N VAL A 234 -5.76 0.05 18.69
CA VAL A 234 -7.19 0.09 19.05
C VAL A 234 -7.64 -1.28 19.55
N ALA A 235 -7.32 -2.32 18.82
CA ALA A 235 -7.70 -3.67 19.21
C ALA A 235 -7.03 -4.15 20.52
N GLU A 236 -5.82 -3.67 20.83
CA GLU A 236 -5.16 -3.92 22.12
C GLU A 236 -5.85 -3.16 23.26
N SER A 237 -6.18 -1.88 23.05
CA SER A 237 -6.90 -1.07 24.06
C SER A 237 -8.29 -1.61 24.35
N ALA A 238 -9.06 -1.93 23.30
CA ALA A 238 -10.40 -2.51 23.44
C ALA A 238 -10.39 -3.85 24.18
N ALA A 239 -9.34 -4.66 23.99
CA ALA A 239 -9.20 -5.93 24.69
C ALA A 239 -9.01 -5.76 26.20
N ALA A 240 -8.40 -4.66 26.65
CA ALA A 240 -8.29 -4.35 28.08
C ALA A 240 -9.66 -4.03 28.73
N GLU A 241 -10.65 -3.65 27.91
CA GLU A 241 -12.04 -3.39 28.29
C GLU A 241 -12.97 -4.58 28.05
N GLY A 242 -12.43 -5.70 27.56
CA GLY A 242 -13.17 -6.94 27.34
C GLY A 242 -13.74 -7.13 25.92
N HIS A 243 -13.39 -6.24 24.97
CA HIS A 243 -13.86 -6.31 23.59
C HIS A 243 -12.86 -7.00 22.66
N SER A 244 -13.35 -7.84 21.76
CA SER A 244 -12.55 -8.65 20.84
C SER A 244 -12.64 -8.12 19.41
N ILE A 245 -11.66 -7.30 19.02
CA ILE A 245 -11.63 -6.65 17.71
C ILE A 245 -10.83 -7.47 16.71
N GLU A 246 -11.46 -7.85 15.58
CA GLU A 246 -10.78 -8.42 14.42
C GLU A 246 -10.19 -7.31 13.55
N VAL A 247 -8.88 -7.36 13.29
CA VAL A 247 -8.18 -6.38 12.46
C VAL A 247 -7.89 -6.98 11.09
N VAL A 248 -8.46 -6.36 10.06
CA VAL A 248 -8.27 -6.72 8.65
C VAL A 248 -7.41 -5.66 7.96
N ASP A 249 -6.24 -6.06 7.46
CA ASP A 249 -5.41 -5.25 6.56
C ASP A 249 -5.79 -5.54 5.11
N LEU A 250 -6.28 -4.53 4.41
CA LEU A 250 -6.68 -4.66 3.00
C LEU A 250 -5.51 -4.99 2.08
N ARG A 251 -4.31 -4.45 2.33
CA ARG A 251 -3.13 -4.49 1.45
C ARG A 251 -3.39 -3.97 0.04
N ALA A 252 -4.43 -4.49 -0.63
CA ALA A 252 -4.90 -4.04 -1.94
C ALA A 252 -6.14 -3.16 -1.80
N ILE A 253 -6.07 -1.95 -2.36
CA ILE A 253 -7.17 -0.99 -2.42
C ILE A 253 -7.96 -1.22 -3.72
N SER A 254 -7.24 -1.59 -4.79
CA SER A 254 -7.80 -2.00 -6.07
C SER A 254 -6.92 -3.10 -6.71
N PRO A 255 -7.46 -4.32 -6.98
CA PRO A 255 -8.80 -4.77 -6.64
C PRO A 255 -9.01 -4.93 -5.14
N LEU A 256 -10.22 -4.64 -4.67
CA LEU A 256 -10.60 -4.77 -3.26
C LEU A 256 -11.03 -6.22 -2.96
N ASP A 257 -10.41 -6.86 -1.97
CA ASP A 257 -10.83 -8.17 -1.46
C ASP A 257 -12.05 -8.03 -0.53
N VAL A 258 -13.20 -7.88 -1.16
CA VAL A 258 -14.49 -7.78 -0.44
C VAL A 258 -14.80 -9.08 0.29
N THR A 259 -14.42 -10.23 -0.25
CA THR A 259 -14.72 -11.54 0.31
C THR A 259 -14.17 -11.70 1.72
N THR A 260 -12.88 -11.45 1.90
CA THR A 260 -12.24 -11.55 3.23
C THR A 260 -12.88 -10.60 4.24
N VAL A 261 -13.18 -9.34 3.83
CA VAL A 261 -13.84 -8.38 4.72
C VAL A 261 -15.27 -8.82 5.06
N ALA A 262 -16.04 -9.26 4.07
CA ALA A 262 -17.41 -9.71 4.28
C ALA A 262 -17.50 -10.96 5.19
N GLU A 263 -16.58 -11.91 5.02
CA GLU A 263 -16.50 -13.07 5.91
C GLU A 263 -16.19 -12.68 7.35
N SER A 264 -15.32 -11.69 7.57
CA SER A 264 -15.06 -11.13 8.88
C SER A 264 -16.32 -10.48 9.47
N VAL A 265 -16.97 -9.59 8.71
CA VAL A 265 -18.17 -8.87 9.16
C VAL A 265 -19.36 -9.80 9.44
N ARG A 266 -19.51 -10.89 8.67
CA ARG A 266 -20.55 -11.90 8.96
C ARG A 266 -20.37 -12.59 10.31
N ARG A 267 -19.14 -12.67 10.83
CA ARG A 267 -18.85 -13.23 12.16
C ARG A 267 -19.03 -12.22 13.28
N THR A 268 -18.65 -10.96 13.04
CA THR A 268 -18.62 -9.92 14.08
C THR A 268 -19.88 -9.06 14.15
N GLY A 269 -20.68 -9.03 13.07
CA GLY A 269 -21.87 -8.19 12.96
C GLY A 269 -21.62 -6.69 12.85
N ARG A 270 -20.39 -6.21 13.06
CA ARG A 270 -20.04 -4.78 13.15
C ARG A 270 -18.79 -4.46 12.37
N CYS A 271 -18.75 -3.27 11.77
CA CYS A 271 -17.61 -2.86 10.93
C CYS A 271 -17.26 -1.38 11.12
N VAL A 272 -15.98 -1.13 11.32
CA VAL A 272 -15.36 0.21 11.27
C VAL A 272 -14.25 0.19 10.24
N VAL A 273 -14.20 1.21 9.36
CA VAL A 273 -13.14 1.35 8.35
C VAL A 273 -12.30 2.58 8.68
N VAL A 274 -10.97 2.41 8.71
CA VAL A 274 -10.04 3.49 9.01
C VAL A 274 -9.02 3.70 7.88
N HIS A 275 -8.82 4.96 7.47
CA HIS A 275 -7.83 5.39 6.48
C HIS A 275 -7.41 6.85 6.69
N GLU A 276 -6.25 7.27 6.18
CA GLU A 276 -5.77 8.66 6.35
C GLU A 276 -6.44 9.66 5.42
N ALA A 277 -6.80 9.25 4.21
CA ALA A 277 -7.54 10.11 3.27
C ALA A 277 -8.80 10.71 3.90
N PRO A 278 -9.32 11.84 3.41
CA PRO A 278 -10.60 12.38 3.86
C PRO A 278 -11.72 11.32 3.83
N VAL A 279 -12.61 11.35 4.84
CA VAL A 279 -13.77 10.42 4.90
C VAL A 279 -14.66 10.53 3.67
N LEU A 280 -14.83 11.76 3.13
CA LEU A 280 -15.62 11.98 1.92
C LEU A 280 -14.88 11.40 0.70
N TYR A 281 -15.55 10.49 0.01
CA TYR A 281 -15.05 9.80 -1.18
C TYR A 281 -13.74 9.00 -0.96
N GLY A 282 -13.33 8.76 0.29
CA GLY A 282 -12.20 7.91 0.60
C GLY A 282 -12.51 6.42 0.42
N THR A 283 -11.49 5.57 0.52
CA THR A 283 -11.58 4.10 0.39
C THR A 283 -12.67 3.50 1.28
N GLY A 284 -12.88 4.05 2.48
CA GLY A 284 -13.92 3.60 3.39
C GLY A 284 -15.34 3.76 2.87
N ALA A 285 -15.59 4.64 1.91
CA ALA A 285 -16.91 4.80 1.30
C ALA A 285 -17.28 3.59 0.43
N GLU A 286 -16.32 3.10 -0.38
CA GLU A 286 -16.51 1.89 -1.19
C GLU A 286 -16.62 0.65 -0.29
N VAL A 287 -15.75 0.50 0.69
CA VAL A 287 -15.81 -0.63 1.63
C VAL A 287 -17.16 -0.66 2.34
N ALA A 288 -17.64 0.49 2.86
CA ALA A 288 -18.94 0.58 3.54
C ALA A 288 -20.12 0.21 2.61
N ALA A 289 -20.11 0.67 1.36
CA ALA A 289 -21.14 0.32 0.38
C ALA A 289 -21.13 -1.19 0.09
N ARG A 290 -19.97 -1.77 -0.24
CA ARG A 290 -19.83 -3.19 -0.55
C ARG A 290 -20.20 -4.08 0.64
N ILE A 291 -19.78 -3.73 1.85
CA ILE A 291 -20.13 -4.50 3.05
C ILE A 291 -21.61 -4.39 3.38
N THR A 292 -22.23 -3.24 3.14
CA THR A 292 -23.68 -3.10 3.29
C THR A 292 -24.44 -3.99 2.29
N GLU A 293 -23.99 -4.07 1.04
CA GLU A 293 -24.60 -4.96 0.03
C GLU A 293 -24.42 -6.45 0.40
N GLU A 294 -23.21 -6.86 0.78
CA GLU A 294 -22.84 -8.27 1.01
C GLU A 294 -23.30 -8.82 2.37
N CYS A 295 -23.44 -7.94 3.37
CA CYS A 295 -23.65 -8.33 4.77
C CYS A 295 -24.91 -7.72 5.40
N PHE A 296 -25.84 -7.14 4.62
CA PHE A 296 -27.00 -6.40 5.13
C PHE A 296 -27.73 -7.10 6.26
N TYR A 297 -28.01 -8.39 6.12
CA TYR A 297 -28.72 -9.18 7.12
C TYR A 297 -27.86 -9.69 8.29
N HIS A 298 -26.56 -9.39 8.27
CA HIS A 298 -25.62 -9.76 9.34
C HIS A 298 -25.19 -8.51 10.14
N LEU A 299 -25.42 -7.31 9.60
CA LEU A 299 -25.01 -6.08 10.27
C LEU A 299 -25.94 -5.78 11.45
N GLU A 300 -25.33 -5.58 12.61
CA GLU A 300 -25.96 -5.18 13.86
C GLU A 300 -25.83 -3.68 14.12
N ALA A 301 -24.98 -2.99 13.36
CA ALA A 301 -24.75 -1.54 13.41
C ALA A 301 -24.43 -0.98 12.02
N PRO A 302 -24.63 0.33 11.77
CA PRO A 302 -24.12 0.97 10.55
C PRO A 302 -22.61 0.80 10.42
N VAL A 303 -22.08 0.61 9.19
CA VAL A 303 -20.64 0.64 8.94
C VAL A 303 -20.12 2.06 9.15
N LEU A 304 -19.24 2.26 10.14
CA LEU A 304 -18.66 3.55 10.44
C LEU A 304 -17.30 3.72 9.74
N ARG A 305 -16.97 4.97 9.43
CA ARG A 305 -15.74 5.34 8.75
C ARG A 305 -15.00 6.40 9.56
N VAL A 306 -13.71 6.20 9.78
CA VAL A 306 -12.81 7.13 10.45
C VAL A 306 -11.68 7.48 9.51
N GLY A 307 -11.48 8.75 9.23
CA GLY A 307 -10.45 9.22 8.31
C GLY A 307 -10.08 10.67 8.53
N GLY A 308 -9.32 11.24 7.62
CA GLY A 308 -9.00 12.66 7.60
C GLY A 308 -10.26 13.53 7.46
N PHE A 309 -10.15 14.77 7.87
CA PHE A 309 -11.21 15.76 7.67
C PHE A 309 -11.24 16.21 6.21
N HIS A 310 -12.40 16.69 5.76
CA HIS A 310 -12.52 17.29 4.41
C HIS A 310 -11.98 18.72 4.41
N SER A 311 -10.69 18.83 4.55
CA SER A 311 -9.91 20.08 4.56
C SER A 311 -8.54 19.82 3.94
N PRO A 312 -7.81 20.85 3.49
CA PRO A 312 -6.39 20.69 3.18
C PRO A 312 -5.64 20.06 4.35
N TYR A 313 -4.58 19.30 4.05
CA TYR A 313 -3.75 18.72 5.09
C TYR A 313 -3.14 19.82 5.97
N PRO A 314 -3.18 19.70 7.31
CA PRO A 314 -2.78 20.78 8.20
C PRO A 314 -1.26 20.92 8.32
N VAL A 315 -0.84 22.02 8.94
CA VAL A 315 0.55 22.22 9.38
C VAL A 315 0.95 21.20 10.44
N ALA A 316 2.24 20.92 10.58
CA ALA A 316 2.81 19.89 11.46
C ALA A 316 2.25 19.86 12.88
N LYS A 317 1.96 21.02 13.49
CA LYS A 317 1.41 21.13 14.86
C LYS A 317 0.01 20.53 15.02
N LEU A 318 -0.76 20.43 13.94
CA LEU A 318 -2.12 19.91 13.92
C LEU A 318 -2.24 18.54 13.24
N GLU A 319 -1.13 17.97 12.81
CA GLU A 319 -1.13 16.70 12.08
C GLU A 319 -1.78 15.58 12.89
N HIS A 320 -1.49 15.48 14.17
CA HIS A 320 -2.04 14.44 15.05
C HIS A 320 -3.55 14.58 15.32
N GLU A 321 -4.11 15.80 15.18
CA GLU A 321 -5.57 16.02 15.26
C GLU A 321 -6.27 15.62 13.97
N TYR A 322 -5.57 15.78 12.83
CA TYR A 322 -6.11 15.44 11.51
C TYR A 322 -6.12 13.93 11.26
N LEU A 323 -5.04 13.25 11.60
CA LEU A 323 -4.89 11.82 11.38
C LEU A 323 -5.88 11.02 12.25
N PRO A 324 -6.39 9.86 11.76
CA PRO A 324 -7.27 9.00 12.55
C PRO A 324 -6.49 8.33 13.69
N GLY A 325 -6.39 9.03 14.81
CA GLY A 325 -5.71 8.58 16.02
C GLY A 325 -6.51 7.53 16.80
N LEU A 326 -5.90 7.01 17.88
CA LEU A 326 -6.45 5.97 18.74
C LEU A 326 -7.86 6.33 19.25
N ASP A 327 -8.03 7.52 19.84
CA ASP A 327 -9.28 7.92 20.47
C ASP A 327 -10.44 8.05 19.48
N ARG A 328 -10.18 8.59 18.28
CA ARG A 328 -11.20 8.71 17.23
C ARG A 328 -11.67 7.36 16.71
N VAL A 329 -10.78 6.38 16.65
CA VAL A 329 -11.13 5.03 16.19
C VAL A 329 -11.82 4.24 17.31
N LEU A 330 -11.40 4.38 18.57
CA LEU A 330 -12.10 3.82 19.73
C LEU A 330 -13.53 4.37 19.86
N ASP A 331 -13.74 5.69 19.73
CA ASP A 331 -15.10 6.27 19.70
C ASP A 331 -15.99 5.60 18.65
N ALA A 332 -15.46 5.34 17.46
CA ALA A 332 -16.22 4.65 16.42
C ALA A 332 -16.50 3.17 16.78
N VAL A 333 -15.56 2.48 17.43
CA VAL A 333 -15.74 1.12 17.95
C VAL A 333 -16.83 1.10 19.03
N ASP A 334 -16.77 2.00 20.00
CA ASP A 334 -17.76 2.10 21.07
C ASP A 334 -19.17 2.37 20.52
N ARG A 335 -19.25 3.23 19.52
CA ARG A 335 -20.53 3.55 18.87
C ARG A 335 -21.15 2.37 18.14
N VAL A 336 -20.37 1.51 17.46
CA VAL A 336 -20.93 0.31 16.83
C VAL A 336 -21.24 -0.79 17.85
N LEU A 337 -20.58 -0.80 19.00
CA LEU A 337 -20.87 -1.72 20.09
C LEU A 337 -22.12 -1.33 20.87
N ALA A 338 -22.48 -0.04 20.88
CA ALA A 338 -23.66 0.47 21.57
C ALA A 338 -25.00 0.20 20.83
N HIS A 339 -24.97 -0.28 19.58
CA HIS A 339 -26.14 -0.70 18.81
C HIS A 339 -26.57 -2.11 19.21
#